data_a13eae78f97eb75e3b8b03dadb35dae2
#
_entry.id   a13eae78f97eb75e3b8b03dadb35dae2
#
_cell.length_a   1.000
_cell.length_b   1.000
_cell.length_c   1.000
_cell.angle_alpha   90.00
_cell.angle_beta   90.00
_cell.angle_gamma   90.00
#
_symmetry.space_group_name_H-M   'P 1'
#
loop_
_entity.id
_entity.type
_entity.pdbx_description
1 polymer ?
#
loop_
_entity_poly.entity_id
_entity_poly.type
_entity_poly.pdbx_seq_one_letter_code
_entity_poly.pdbx_strand_id
1 'polypeptide(L)'
;IGVGLVGSEMCIRDRLHDLAQSRGRKLEELSVGFFAFQDTAAAEMISICLKNKLRVPENIAVLGVDNDDLVNKGLSVELSSVDSDQEGLGLTAAKTLQKLLDSNSTASAGSILRHPPKGVVSRLSTDSYAVANPLVANALHWIKNNFYHGIQATDVAEAMGVTQQGLQKAFANCYSKSPGQEIRYQRTCAVAHLLQTTDANLDEIAKN
;
A
#
# COMPACT_ATOMS: atom_id res chain seq x y z
N ILE A 1 5.35 15.82 6.91
CA ILE A 1 5.70 17.06 6.19
C ILE A 1 5.36 16.82 4.73
N GLY A 2 4.26 17.45 4.26
CA GLY A 2 3.87 17.39 2.86
C GLY A 2 4.83 18.23 2.02
N VAL A 3 5.66 17.57 1.20
CA VAL A 3 6.44 18.25 0.16
C VAL A 3 5.73 18.00 -1.16
N GLY A 4 5.14 19.03 -1.75
CA GLY A 4 4.61 18.95 -3.10
C GLY A 4 5.74 18.70 -4.08
N LEU A 5 5.78 17.50 -4.67
CA LEU A 5 6.70 17.18 -5.76
C LEU A 5 5.97 17.48 -7.07
N VAL A 6 6.24 18.64 -7.65
CA VAL A 6 5.84 18.99 -9.02
C VAL A 6 7.15 19.29 -9.76
N GLY A 7 7.46 18.51 -10.80
CA GLY A 7 8.66 18.75 -11.57
C GLY A 7 9.10 17.55 -12.42
N SER A 8 10.07 17.80 -13.27
CA SER A 8 10.73 16.76 -14.07
C SER A 8 11.44 15.72 -13.19
N GLU A 9 11.73 14.56 -13.75
CA GLU A 9 12.46 13.43 -13.12
C GLU A 9 13.70 13.89 -12.32
N MET A 10 14.42 14.91 -12.83
CA MET A 10 15.59 15.51 -12.18
C MET A 10 15.23 16.22 -10.87
N CYS A 11 14.13 16.97 -10.84
CA CYS A 11 13.69 17.68 -9.63
C CYS A 11 13.27 16.72 -8.51
N ILE A 12 12.63 15.62 -8.83
CA ILE A 12 12.21 14.62 -7.84
C ILE A 12 13.44 13.95 -7.22
N ARG A 13 14.42 13.58 -8.02
CA ARG A 13 15.67 12.99 -7.54
C ARG A 13 16.41 13.93 -6.59
N ASP A 14 16.57 15.20 -6.98
CA ASP A 14 17.28 16.19 -6.17
C ASP A 14 16.56 16.42 -4.83
N ARG A 15 15.22 16.46 -4.83
CA ARG A 15 14.42 16.52 -3.60
C ARG A 15 14.60 15.32 -2.69
N LEU A 16 14.72 14.11 -3.25
CA LEU A 16 14.99 12.90 -2.45
C LEU A 16 16.40 12.96 -1.84
N HIS A 17 17.39 13.48 -2.57
CA HIS A 17 18.74 13.72 -2.05
C HIS A 17 18.74 14.77 -0.92
N ASP A 18 18.07 15.91 -1.11
CA ASP A 18 17.92 16.95 -0.09
C ASP A 18 17.26 16.39 1.18
N LEU A 19 16.21 15.56 1.01
CA LEU A 19 15.52 14.90 2.12
C LEU A 19 16.45 13.93 2.87
N ALA A 20 17.27 13.17 2.16
CA ALA A 20 18.24 12.27 2.76
C ALA A 20 19.30 13.05 3.55
N GLN A 21 19.88 14.10 2.95
CA GLN A 21 20.85 14.97 3.59
C GLN A 21 20.29 15.67 4.84
N SER A 22 19.07 16.21 4.76
CA SER A 22 18.42 16.87 5.91
C SER A 22 18.21 15.95 7.10
N ARG A 23 18.16 14.62 6.86
CA ARG A 23 18.05 13.59 7.89
C ARG A 23 19.38 12.96 8.29
N GLY A 24 20.51 13.41 7.72
CA GLY A 24 21.84 12.82 7.94
C GLY A 24 21.94 11.36 7.50
N ARG A 25 21.17 10.97 6.46
CA ARG A 25 21.12 9.60 5.94
C ARG A 25 21.54 9.58 4.48
N LYS A 26 21.96 8.39 4.03
CA LYS A 26 22.12 8.13 2.60
C LYS A 26 20.75 7.91 1.95
N LEU A 27 20.65 8.13 0.64
CA LEU A 27 19.42 7.93 -0.12
C LEU A 27 18.87 6.50 0.03
N GLU A 28 19.76 5.52 0.07
CA GLU A 28 19.44 4.08 0.21
C GLU A 28 18.93 3.71 1.62
N GLU A 29 19.13 4.59 2.60
CA GLU A 29 18.67 4.42 3.99
C GLU A 29 17.35 5.17 4.27
N LEU A 30 16.79 5.80 3.24
CA LEU A 30 15.48 6.45 3.38
C LEU A 30 14.39 5.42 3.66
N SER A 31 13.46 5.82 4.52
CA SER A 31 12.18 5.13 4.73
C SER A 31 11.11 6.22 4.77
N VAL A 32 10.44 6.43 3.64
CA VAL A 32 9.44 7.50 3.47
C VAL A 32 8.22 6.99 2.73
N GLY A 33 7.05 7.56 3.04
CA GLY A 33 5.84 7.37 2.27
C GLY A 33 5.64 8.53 1.28
N PHE A 34 5.27 8.20 0.06
CA PHE A 34 4.89 9.14 -0.97
C PHE A 34 3.41 8.94 -1.32
N PHE A 35 2.62 10.01 -1.26
CA PHE A 35 1.22 10.02 -1.64
C PHE A 35 1.06 10.90 -2.89
N ALA A 36 0.63 10.30 -3.98
CA ALA A 36 0.37 10.98 -5.24
C ALA A 36 -1.12 11.30 -5.39
N PHE A 37 -1.43 12.43 -6.03
CA PHE A 37 -2.80 12.85 -6.27
C PHE A 37 -3.49 12.05 -7.38
N GLN A 38 -2.74 11.26 -8.17
CA GLN A 38 -3.24 10.33 -9.20
C GLN A 38 -2.23 9.21 -9.48
N ASP A 39 -2.70 8.09 -10.03
CA ASP A 39 -1.90 6.89 -10.28
C ASP A 39 -0.78 7.10 -11.30
N THR A 40 -0.97 7.95 -12.29
CA THR A 40 0.07 8.29 -13.28
C THR A 40 1.28 8.96 -12.62
N ALA A 41 1.07 9.88 -11.68
CA ALA A 41 2.14 10.50 -10.92
C ALA A 41 2.83 9.52 -9.96
N ALA A 42 2.06 8.59 -9.37
CA ALA A 42 2.59 7.51 -8.55
C ALA A 42 3.47 6.55 -9.38
N ALA A 43 3.03 6.20 -10.59
CA ALA A 43 3.77 5.35 -11.53
C ALA A 43 5.10 5.98 -11.95
N GLU A 44 5.11 7.29 -12.23
CA GLU A 44 6.34 8.04 -12.51
C GLU A 44 7.30 7.99 -11.33
N MET A 45 6.80 8.19 -10.09
CA MET A 45 7.61 8.08 -8.88
C MET A 45 8.23 6.70 -8.71
N ILE A 46 7.47 5.61 -8.93
CA ILE A 46 7.99 4.24 -8.89
C ILE A 46 9.12 4.08 -9.92
N SER A 47 8.91 4.55 -11.16
CA SER A 47 9.93 4.50 -12.21
C SER A 47 11.21 5.23 -11.81
N ILE A 48 11.10 6.43 -11.25
CA ILE A 48 12.24 7.22 -10.76
C ILE A 48 12.97 6.48 -9.64
N CYS A 49 12.25 5.88 -8.69
CA CYS A 49 12.84 5.09 -7.61
C CYS A 49 13.68 3.95 -8.17
N LEU A 50 13.11 3.13 -9.05
CA LEU A 50 13.77 1.97 -9.62
C LEU A 50 15.01 2.35 -10.45
N LYS A 51 14.95 3.42 -11.25
CA LYS A 51 16.09 3.97 -11.99
C LYS A 51 17.24 4.41 -11.07
N ASN A 52 16.91 4.91 -9.88
CA ASN A 52 17.88 5.32 -8.87
C ASN A 52 18.23 4.19 -7.88
N LYS A 53 17.92 2.93 -8.19
CA LYS A 53 18.18 1.73 -7.37
C LYS A 53 17.55 1.81 -5.97
N LEU A 54 16.49 2.59 -5.80
CA LEU A 54 15.68 2.64 -4.60
C LEU A 54 14.63 1.53 -4.67
N ARG A 55 14.45 0.84 -3.56
CA ARG A 55 13.46 -0.23 -3.45
C ARG A 55 12.10 0.36 -3.09
N VAL A 56 11.09 -0.09 -3.81
CA VAL A 56 9.68 0.17 -3.53
C VAL A 56 9.08 -1.16 -3.08
N PRO A 57 8.57 -1.25 -1.86
CA PRO A 57 8.23 -0.18 -0.92
C PRO A 57 9.29 0.14 0.16
N GLU A 58 10.39 -0.60 0.31
CA GLU A 58 11.25 -0.56 1.51
C GLU A 58 11.91 0.80 1.73
N ASN A 59 12.37 1.46 0.68
CA ASN A 59 12.94 2.81 0.77
C ASN A 59 11.84 3.87 0.62
N ILE A 60 10.94 3.67 -0.34
CA ILE A 60 9.86 4.60 -0.63
C ILE A 60 8.57 3.81 -0.86
N ALA A 61 7.64 3.87 0.09
CA ALA A 61 6.29 3.37 -0.12
C ALA A 61 5.49 4.39 -0.94
N VAL A 62 4.75 3.92 -1.95
CA VAL A 62 4.03 4.80 -2.88
C VAL A 62 2.54 4.45 -2.87
N LEU A 63 1.70 5.46 -2.64
CA LEU A 63 0.25 5.36 -2.71
C LEU A 63 -0.28 6.35 -3.77
N GLY A 64 -1.07 5.84 -4.71
CA GLY A 64 -1.75 6.63 -5.73
C GLY A 64 -3.23 6.90 -5.40
N VAL A 65 -3.92 7.47 -6.38
CA VAL A 65 -5.37 7.72 -6.39
C VAL A 65 -5.88 7.40 -7.78
N ASP A 66 -7.09 6.90 -7.88
CA ASP A 66 -7.94 6.54 -9.01
C ASP A 66 -8.14 5.04 -9.18
N ASN A 67 -7.21 4.20 -8.72
CA ASN A 67 -7.22 2.75 -8.89
C ASN A 67 -7.31 2.35 -10.38
N ASP A 68 -6.49 2.99 -11.22
CA ASP A 68 -6.47 2.77 -12.66
C ASP A 68 -5.75 1.46 -13.03
N ASP A 69 -6.51 0.50 -13.52
CA ASP A 69 -5.99 -0.81 -13.93
C ASP A 69 -5.01 -0.74 -15.10
N LEU A 70 -5.15 0.24 -16.01
CA LEU A 70 -4.25 0.39 -17.16
C LEU A 70 -2.88 0.87 -16.71
N VAL A 71 -2.85 1.83 -15.79
CA VAL A 71 -1.60 2.30 -15.19
C VAL A 71 -0.92 1.15 -14.43
N ASN A 72 -1.69 0.42 -13.63
CA ASN A 72 -1.15 -0.65 -12.78
C ASN A 72 -0.55 -1.82 -13.61
N LYS A 73 -1.21 -2.22 -14.71
CA LYS A 73 -0.72 -3.29 -15.60
C LYS A 73 0.64 -2.99 -16.25
N GLY A 74 1.00 -1.71 -16.38
CA GLY A 74 2.29 -1.28 -16.94
C GLY A 74 3.44 -1.25 -15.95
N LEU A 75 3.19 -1.49 -14.65
CA LEU A 75 4.19 -1.34 -13.59
C LEU A 75 4.84 -2.66 -13.22
N SER A 76 6.15 -2.62 -12.94
CA SER A 76 6.90 -3.76 -12.38
C SER A 76 6.65 -3.97 -10.89
N VAL A 77 6.14 -2.95 -10.19
CA VAL A 77 5.67 -2.99 -8.81
C VAL A 77 4.23 -2.56 -8.79
N GLU A 78 3.32 -3.45 -8.41
CA GLU A 78 1.88 -3.16 -8.34
C GLU A 78 1.59 -2.00 -7.39
N LEU A 79 0.90 -0.99 -7.90
CA LEU A 79 0.60 0.26 -7.20
C LEU A 79 -0.62 0.11 -6.29
N SER A 80 -0.43 0.38 -5.00
CA SER A 80 -1.53 0.63 -4.06
C SER A 80 -2.18 1.96 -4.39
N SER A 81 -3.51 1.99 -4.42
CA SER A 81 -4.24 3.19 -4.83
C SER A 81 -5.52 3.38 -4.04
N VAL A 82 -5.92 4.63 -3.86
CA VAL A 82 -7.25 4.98 -3.36
C VAL A 82 -8.26 4.81 -4.49
N ASP A 83 -9.25 3.94 -4.32
CA ASP A 83 -10.36 3.80 -5.25
C ASP A 83 -11.34 4.96 -5.06
N SER A 84 -11.30 5.92 -5.97
CA SER A 84 -12.16 7.10 -5.98
C SER A 84 -13.59 6.82 -6.45
N ASP A 85 -13.93 5.57 -6.81
CA ASP A 85 -15.23 5.17 -7.36
C ASP A 85 -15.67 6.03 -8.56
N GLN A 86 -14.80 6.15 -9.54
CA GLN A 86 -15.03 6.99 -10.71
C GLN A 86 -16.32 6.63 -11.47
N GLU A 87 -16.66 5.34 -11.54
CA GLU A 87 -17.91 4.86 -12.13
C GLU A 87 -19.13 5.37 -11.36
N GLY A 88 -19.15 5.20 -10.04
CA GLY A 88 -20.22 5.69 -9.17
C GLY A 88 -20.32 7.21 -9.17
N LEU A 89 -19.17 7.90 -9.21
CA LEU A 89 -19.12 9.35 -9.35
C LEU A 89 -19.74 9.80 -10.68
N GLY A 90 -19.38 9.18 -11.81
CA GLY A 90 -19.91 9.45 -13.13
C GLY A 90 -21.43 9.21 -13.19
N LEU A 91 -21.90 8.09 -12.63
CA LEU A 91 -23.34 7.78 -12.55
C LEU A 91 -24.11 8.81 -11.71
N THR A 92 -23.53 9.23 -10.58
CA THR A 92 -24.13 10.25 -9.71
C THR A 92 -24.20 11.60 -10.42
N ALA A 93 -23.14 12.00 -11.13
CA ALA A 93 -23.12 13.22 -11.94
C ALA A 93 -24.19 13.19 -13.04
N ALA A 94 -24.29 12.08 -13.80
CA ALA A 94 -25.28 11.91 -14.85
C ALA A 94 -26.73 12.00 -14.32
N LYS A 95 -27.03 11.29 -13.22
CA LYS A 95 -28.35 11.37 -12.57
C LYS A 95 -28.66 12.76 -12.06
N THR A 96 -27.67 13.49 -11.57
CA THR A 96 -27.86 14.88 -11.11
C THR A 96 -28.15 15.80 -12.28
N LEU A 97 -27.38 15.68 -13.37
CA LEU A 97 -27.61 16.44 -14.59
C LEU A 97 -29.02 16.17 -15.15
N GLN A 98 -29.43 14.92 -15.24
CA GLN A 98 -30.77 14.55 -15.69
C GLN A 98 -31.86 15.24 -14.87
N LYS A 99 -31.75 15.19 -13.52
CA LYS A 99 -32.71 15.89 -12.65
C LYS A 99 -32.74 17.38 -12.88
N LEU A 100 -31.61 18.02 -13.16
CA LEU A 100 -31.55 19.46 -13.49
C LEU A 100 -32.21 19.80 -14.82
N LEU A 101 -32.12 18.92 -15.81
CA LEU A 101 -32.74 19.09 -17.12
C LEU A 101 -34.26 18.85 -17.08
N ASP A 102 -34.70 17.85 -16.31
CA ASP A 102 -36.14 17.49 -16.19
C ASP A 102 -36.90 18.46 -15.29
N SER A 103 -36.24 19.10 -14.33
CA SER A 103 -36.82 20.13 -13.50
C SER A 103 -36.63 21.49 -14.18
N ASN A 104 -37.73 22.13 -14.63
CA ASN A 104 -37.73 23.56 -14.97
C ASN A 104 -37.41 24.46 -13.75
N SER A 105 -36.87 23.88 -12.71
CA SER A 105 -36.47 24.49 -11.45
C SER A 105 -35.05 25.04 -11.61
N THR A 106 -34.88 26.32 -11.35
CA THR A 106 -33.59 26.91 -10.99
C THR A 106 -33.09 26.19 -9.74
N ALA A 107 -32.51 24.98 -9.97
CA ALA A 107 -31.87 24.23 -8.89
C ALA A 107 -30.84 25.15 -8.27
N SER A 108 -30.91 25.26 -6.96
CA SER A 108 -30.06 26.11 -6.14
C SER A 108 -28.60 25.97 -6.59
N ALA A 109 -28.11 26.96 -7.33
CA ALA A 109 -26.71 27.05 -7.68
C ALA A 109 -25.89 27.02 -6.37
N GLY A 110 -25.19 25.93 -6.09
CA GLY A 110 -24.30 25.85 -4.93
C GLY A 110 -24.41 24.61 -4.04
N SER A 111 -25.27 23.62 -4.33
CA SER A 111 -25.22 22.37 -3.57
C SER A 111 -24.02 21.52 -3.99
N ILE A 112 -23.06 21.32 -3.07
CA ILE A 112 -21.91 20.43 -3.28
C ILE A 112 -22.35 19.00 -2.92
N LEU A 113 -22.40 18.12 -3.91
CA LEU A 113 -22.53 16.69 -3.71
C LEU A 113 -21.13 16.09 -3.46
N ARG A 114 -20.96 15.42 -2.34
CA ARG A 114 -19.72 14.70 -2.02
C ARG A 114 -19.91 13.22 -2.33
N HIS A 115 -19.00 12.66 -3.12
CA HIS A 115 -18.92 11.22 -3.40
C HIS A 115 -17.74 10.66 -2.64
N PRO A 116 -17.95 9.77 -1.65
CA PRO A 116 -16.84 9.19 -0.88
C PRO A 116 -16.08 8.15 -1.71
N PRO A 117 -14.76 7.98 -1.52
CA PRO A 117 -14.02 6.90 -2.12
C PRO A 117 -14.48 5.53 -1.55
N LYS A 118 -14.31 4.46 -2.32
CA LYS A 118 -14.57 3.07 -1.86
C LYS A 118 -13.59 2.62 -0.78
N GLY A 119 -12.33 3.12 -0.83
CA GLY A 119 -11.29 2.79 0.12
C GLY A 119 -9.92 2.72 -0.53
N VAL A 120 -8.98 2.05 0.13
CA VAL A 120 -7.62 1.83 -0.38
C VAL A 120 -7.49 0.39 -0.87
N VAL A 121 -7.11 0.23 -2.13
CA VAL A 121 -6.69 -1.06 -2.70
C VAL A 121 -5.20 -1.22 -2.44
N SER A 122 -4.86 -2.05 -1.45
CA SER A 122 -3.47 -2.30 -1.05
C SER A 122 -2.80 -3.30 -2.00
N ARG A 123 -1.61 -2.93 -2.52
CA ARG A 123 -0.77 -3.76 -3.39
C ARG A 123 0.70 -3.64 -2.95
N LEU A 124 1.64 -4.07 -3.80
CA LEU A 124 3.06 -4.18 -3.45
C LEU A 124 3.72 -2.84 -3.10
N SER A 125 3.32 -1.72 -3.70
CA SER A 125 4.00 -0.42 -3.53
C SER A 125 3.88 0.20 -2.13
N THR A 126 2.98 -0.31 -1.28
CA THR A 126 2.87 0.08 0.14
C THR A 126 3.06 -1.10 1.08
N ASP A 127 3.44 -2.26 0.54
CA ASP A 127 3.66 -3.48 1.31
C ASP A 127 5.00 -3.46 2.03
N SER A 128 5.26 -2.39 2.76
CA SER A 128 6.45 -2.25 3.59
C SER A 128 6.06 -2.31 5.06
N TYR A 129 6.79 -3.17 5.75
CA TYR A 129 6.87 -3.05 7.19
C TYR A 129 7.87 -1.93 7.51
N ALA A 130 7.39 -0.75 7.88
CA ALA A 130 8.23 0.38 8.32
C ALA A 130 8.91 0.07 9.66
N VAL A 131 9.73 -0.99 9.68
CA VAL A 131 10.44 -1.49 10.86
C VAL A 131 11.92 -1.17 10.70
N ALA A 132 12.48 -0.47 11.68
CA ALA A 132 13.89 -0.04 11.66
C ALA A 132 14.89 -1.22 11.69
N ASN A 133 14.46 -2.42 12.05
CA ASN A 133 15.30 -3.61 12.14
C ASN A 133 15.17 -4.47 10.87
N PRO A 134 16.23 -4.60 10.04
CA PRO A 134 16.19 -5.37 8.80
C PRO A 134 15.82 -6.85 8.99
N LEU A 135 16.25 -7.47 10.11
CA LEU A 135 15.89 -8.84 10.43
C LEU A 135 14.36 -8.99 10.58
N VAL A 136 13.72 -8.05 11.29
CA VAL A 136 12.27 -8.09 11.50
C VAL A 136 11.53 -7.78 10.20
N ALA A 137 11.99 -6.82 9.40
CA ALA A 137 11.41 -6.53 8.09
C ALA A 137 11.45 -7.76 7.16
N ASN A 138 12.60 -8.44 7.07
CA ASN A 138 12.75 -9.66 6.27
C ASN A 138 11.86 -10.80 6.79
N ALA A 139 11.78 -10.97 8.10
CA ALA A 139 10.92 -12.00 8.73
C ALA A 139 9.43 -11.74 8.45
N LEU A 140 8.99 -10.48 8.54
CA LEU A 140 7.61 -10.09 8.23
C LEU A 140 7.27 -10.34 6.75
N HIS A 141 8.19 -10.00 5.85
CA HIS A 141 8.03 -10.28 4.42
C HIS A 141 7.99 -11.79 4.16
N TRP A 142 8.86 -12.58 4.80
CA TRP A 142 8.84 -14.02 4.67
C TRP A 142 7.53 -14.64 5.20
N ILE A 143 7.03 -14.18 6.37
CA ILE A 143 5.75 -14.60 6.93
C ILE A 143 4.62 -14.34 5.93
N LYS A 144 4.57 -13.13 5.34
CA LYS A 144 3.53 -12.75 4.39
C LYS A 144 3.50 -13.65 3.16
N ASN A 145 4.65 -14.13 2.70
CA ASN A 145 4.73 -15.00 1.53
C ASN A 145 4.51 -16.48 1.84
N ASN A 146 4.48 -16.88 3.13
CA ASN A 146 4.45 -18.29 3.52
C ASN A 146 3.36 -18.64 4.55
N PHE A 147 2.55 -17.69 5.04
CA PHE A 147 1.61 -17.93 6.15
C PHE A 147 0.58 -19.04 5.89
N TYR A 148 0.25 -19.34 4.63
CA TYR A 148 -0.67 -20.39 4.22
C TYR A 148 -0.05 -21.79 4.23
N HIS A 149 1.27 -21.94 4.36
CA HIS A 149 1.95 -23.24 4.40
C HIS A 149 2.05 -23.87 5.80
N GLY A 150 1.21 -23.50 6.74
CA GLY A 150 1.21 -24.09 8.07
C GLY A 150 2.41 -23.71 8.96
N ILE A 151 3.17 -22.67 8.58
CA ILE A 151 4.38 -22.22 9.27
C ILE A 151 4.16 -21.85 10.73
N GLN A 152 5.24 -21.99 11.53
CA GLN A 152 5.34 -21.57 12.92
C GLN A 152 6.48 -20.55 13.11
N ALA A 153 6.57 -19.96 14.29
CA ALA A 153 7.63 -18.99 14.61
C ALA A 153 9.06 -19.61 14.55
N THR A 154 9.17 -20.92 14.73
CA THR A 154 10.43 -21.68 14.57
C THR A 154 10.92 -21.66 13.13
N ASP A 155 10.01 -21.85 12.16
CA ASP A 155 10.34 -21.89 10.74
C ASP A 155 10.79 -20.51 10.24
N VAL A 156 10.18 -19.44 10.78
CA VAL A 156 10.63 -18.07 10.52
C VAL A 156 12.04 -17.83 11.04
N ALA A 157 12.36 -18.30 12.25
CA ALA A 157 13.68 -18.14 12.84
C ALA A 157 14.74 -18.89 12.03
N GLU A 158 14.44 -20.12 11.60
CA GLU A 158 15.28 -20.93 10.73
C GLU A 158 15.54 -20.25 9.38
N ALA A 159 14.47 -19.76 8.72
CA ALA A 159 14.58 -19.04 7.45
C ALA A 159 15.43 -17.77 7.56
N MET A 160 15.42 -17.11 8.72
CA MET A 160 16.22 -15.92 8.99
C MET A 160 17.64 -16.25 9.50
N GLY A 161 17.98 -17.51 9.72
CA GLY A 161 19.29 -17.93 10.24
C GLY A 161 19.57 -17.49 11.67
N VAL A 162 18.52 -17.33 12.50
CA VAL A 162 18.63 -16.87 13.90
C VAL A 162 17.92 -17.83 14.86
N THR A 163 18.23 -17.71 16.16
CA THR A 163 17.50 -18.48 17.18
C THR A 163 16.09 -17.91 17.37
N GLN A 164 15.13 -18.75 17.78
CA GLN A 164 13.76 -18.32 18.06
C GLN A 164 13.72 -17.22 19.13
N GLN A 165 14.56 -17.31 20.16
CA GLN A 165 14.67 -16.26 21.19
C GLN A 165 15.22 -14.94 20.62
N GLY A 166 16.22 -15.03 19.74
CA GLY A 166 16.78 -13.87 19.03
C GLY A 166 15.73 -13.15 18.17
N LEU A 167 14.95 -13.92 17.42
CA LEU A 167 13.85 -13.40 16.62
C LEU A 167 12.76 -12.73 17.49
N GLN A 168 12.34 -13.40 18.58
CA GLN A 168 11.35 -12.84 19.51
C GLN A 168 11.81 -11.53 20.12
N LYS A 169 13.08 -11.46 20.56
CA LYS A 169 13.67 -10.24 21.11
C LYS A 169 13.73 -9.12 20.08
N ALA A 170 14.10 -9.43 18.83
CA ALA A 170 14.11 -8.45 17.74
C ALA A 170 12.71 -7.89 17.48
N PHE A 171 11.67 -8.74 17.43
CA PHE A 171 10.29 -8.32 17.28
C PHE A 171 9.82 -7.44 18.45
N ALA A 172 10.07 -7.86 19.69
CA ALA A 172 9.67 -7.11 20.89
C ALA A 172 10.26 -5.69 20.94
N ASN A 173 11.43 -5.47 20.34
CA ASN A 173 12.11 -4.18 20.35
C ASN A 173 11.57 -3.17 19.34
N CYS A 174 10.93 -3.61 18.27
CA CYS A 174 10.58 -2.71 17.15
C CYS A 174 9.25 -3.03 16.46
N TYR A 175 8.52 -4.03 16.92
CA TYR A 175 7.24 -4.42 16.33
C TYR A 175 6.21 -4.76 17.41
N SER A 176 4.94 -4.42 17.21
CA SER A 176 3.89 -4.55 18.24
C SER A 176 3.39 -5.98 18.48
N LYS A 177 3.71 -6.91 17.56
CA LYS A 177 3.27 -8.30 17.62
C LYS A 177 4.47 -9.22 17.66
N SER A 178 4.34 -10.41 18.28
CA SER A 178 5.34 -11.49 18.16
C SER A 178 5.25 -12.17 16.78
N PRO A 179 6.27 -12.93 16.33
CA PRO A 179 6.21 -13.67 15.07
C PRO A 179 4.98 -14.57 14.95
N GLY A 180 4.65 -15.31 16.01
CA GLY A 180 3.46 -16.17 16.04
C GLY A 180 2.13 -15.41 16.00
N GLN A 181 2.07 -14.20 16.59
CA GLN A 181 0.90 -13.33 16.49
C GLN A 181 0.76 -12.77 15.09
N GLU A 182 1.85 -12.43 14.41
CA GLU A 182 1.81 -11.95 13.05
C GLU A 182 1.33 -13.04 12.07
N ILE A 183 1.84 -14.27 12.19
CA ILE A 183 1.38 -15.41 11.38
C ILE A 183 -0.14 -15.58 11.53
N ARG A 184 -0.67 -15.55 12.76
CA ARG A 184 -2.12 -15.66 12.99
C ARG A 184 -2.88 -14.49 12.38
N TYR A 185 -2.35 -13.28 12.50
CA TYR A 185 -2.97 -12.09 11.95
C TYR A 185 -3.09 -12.19 10.43
N GLN A 186 -2.02 -12.59 9.72
CA GLN A 186 -2.04 -12.75 8.26
C GLN A 186 -3.07 -13.81 7.83
N ARG A 187 -3.14 -14.95 8.53
CA ARG A 187 -4.17 -15.98 8.28
C ARG A 187 -5.59 -15.44 8.50
N THR A 188 -5.82 -14.70 9.59
CA THR A 188 -7.14 -14.11 9.87
C THR A 188 -7.55 -13.11 8.79
N CYS A 189 -6.62 -12.25 8.34
CA CYS A 189 -6.89 -11.31 7.25
C CYS A 189 -7.23 -12.03 5.94
N ALA A 190 -6.49 -13.09 5.60
CA ALA A 190 -6.76 -13.90 4.40
C ALA A 190 -8.15 -14.58 4.45
N VAL A 191 -8.50 -15.18 5.59
CA VAL A 191 -9.84 -15.77 5.78
C VAL A 191 -10.93 -14.70 5.67
N ALA A 192 -10.76 -13.56 6.30
CA ALA A 192 -11.72 -12.46 6.22
C ALA A 192 -11.90 -11.95 4.79
N HIS A 193 -10.82 -11.86 4.02
CA HIS A 193 -10.86 -11.48 2.61
C HIS A 193 -11.62 -12.53 1.77
N LEU A 194 -11.33 -13.81 1.95
CA LEU A 194 -12.01 -14.89 1.23
C LEU A 194 -13.52 -14.93 1.51
N LEU A 195 -13.92 -14.72 2.77
CA LEU A 195 -15.35 -14.65 3.15
C LEU A 195 -16.07 -13.44 2.55
N GLN A 196 -15.36 -12.35 2.23
CA GLN A 196 -15.95 -11.17 1.59
C GLN A 196 -16.00 -11.27 0.07
N THR A 197 -15.08 -12.04 -0.54
CA THR A 197 -14.89 -12.08 -1.99
C THR A 197 -15.38 -13.37 -2.64
N THR A 198 -15.72 -14.38 -1.85
CA THR A 198 -16.19 -15.68 -2.36
C THR A 198 -17.41 -16.17 -1.57
N ASP A 199 -18.20 -17.07 -2.16
CA ASP A 199 -19.31 -17.75 -1.49
C ASP A 199 -18.85 -19.02 -0.72
N ALA A 200 -17.52 -19.20 -0.55
CA ALA A 200 -16.95 -20.36 0.12
C ALA A 200 -17.31 -20.37 1.61
N ASN A 201 -17.67 -21.54 2.13
CA ASN A 201 -17.92 -21.71 3.56
C ASN A 201 -16.59 -21.91 4.35
N LEU A 202 -16.67 -21.79 5.68
CA LEU A 202 -15.48 -21.91 6.55
C LEU A 202 -14.77 -23.26 6.43
N ASP A 203 -15.48 -24.35 6.18
CA ASP A 203 -14.90 -25.69 6.05
C ASP A 203 -14.12 -25.85 4.73
N GLU A 204 -14.55 -25.16 3.68
CA GLU A 204 -13.84 -25.11 2.39
C GLU A 204 -12.60 -24.25 2.49
N ILE A 205 -12.69 -23.09 3.17
CA ILE A 205 -11.53 -22.19 3.38
C ILE A 205 -10.46 -22.84 4.26
N ALA A 206 -10.86 -23.67 5.24
CA ALA A 206 -9.93 -24.32 6.15
C ALA A 206 -9.15 -25.49 5.50
N LYS A 207 -9.58 -25.98 4.32
CA LYS A 207 -8.93 -27.07 3.59
C LYS A 207 -7.91 -26.61 2.55
N ASN A 208 -7.94 -25.34 2.20
CA ASN A 208 -7.02 -24.68 1.27
C ASN A 208 -5.94 -23.89 2.04
#